data_6810ffcdfb699db2ed45203afa00e08c
#
_entry.id   6810ffcdfb699db2ed45203afa00e08c
#
_cell.length_a   1.000
_cell.length_b   1.000
_cell.length_c   1.000
_cell.angle_alpha   90.00
_cell.angle_beta   90.00
_cell.angle_gamma   90.00
#
_symmetry.space_group_name_H-M   'P 1'
#
loop_
_entity.id
_entity.type
_entity.pdbx_description
1 polymer ?
#
loop_
_entity_poly.entity_id
_entity_poly.type
_entity_poly.pdbx_seq_one_letter_code
_entity_poly.pdbx_strand_id
1 'polypeptide(L)'
;LHVLCRENLLSEMEALIFAHTTTIGIRRYPVERTVLKRREMTVSLPFGEAKVKVCEYGGGERFYPEYESVRAICRETGRGFSEVYHLIKCEAERSCLLN
;
A
#
# COMPACT_ATOMS: atom_id res chain seq x y z
N LEU A 1 16.56 5.14 16.43
CA LEU A 1 15.30 4.45 16.20
C LEU A 1 14.15 5.45 16.03
N HIS A 2 13.42 5.34 14.94
CA HIS A 2 12.23 6.16 14.70
C HIS A 2 11.01 5.25 14.62
N VAL A 3 9.96 5.59 15.37
CA VAL A 3 8.73 4.81 15.40
C VAL A 3 7.56 5.76 15.12
N LEU A 4 6.71 5.38 14.19
CA LEU A 4 5.49 6.09 13.88
C LEU A 4 4.31 5.24 14.36
N CYS A 5 3.47 5.79 15.21
CA CYS A 5 2.31 5.07 15.73
C CYS A 5 1.11 6.02 15.92
N ARG A 6 -0.06 5.43 16.11
CA ARG A 6 -1.25 6.19 16.47
C ARG A 6 -1.16 6.67 17.91
N GLU A 7 -1.77 7.80 18.19
CA GLU A 7 -1.73 8.42 19.51
C GLU A 7 -2.25 7.50 20.63
N ASN A 8 -3.28 6.71 20.35
CA ASN A 8 -3.84 5.78 21.31
C ASN A 8 -2.92 4.59 21.64
N LEU A 9 -1.86 4.38 20.86
CA LEU A 9 -0.87 3.34 21.09
C LEU A 9 0.43 3.86 21.69
N LEU A 10 0.50 5.17 21.95
CA LEU A 10 1.74 5.82 22.37
C LEU A 10 2.30 5.23 23.66
N SER A 11 1.47 5.08 24.68
CA SER A 11 1.91 4.54 25.98
C SER A 11 2.45 3.12 25.85
N GLU A 12 1.78 2.27 25.08
CA GLU A 12 2.22 0.89 24.85
C GLU A 12 3.55 0.85 24.08
N MET A 13 3.69 1.69 23.05
CA MET A 13 4.93 1.76 22.27
C MET A 13 6.09 2.27 23.12
N GLU A 14 5.88 3.29 23.93
CA GLU A 14 6.93 3.80 24.82
C GLU A 14 7.36 2.73 25.82
N ALA A 15 6.40 2.00 26.40
CA ALA A 15 6.71 0.92 27.33
C ALA A 15 7.56 -0.17 26.68
N LEU A 16 7.24 -0.55 25.43
CA LEU A 16 8.02 -1.54 24.70
C LEU A 16 9.44 -1.05 24.41
N ILE A 17 9.59 0.21 24.04
CA ILE A 17 10.91 0.79 23.75
C ILE A 17 11.76 0.81 25.02
N PHE A 18 11.22 1.26 26.15
CA PHE A 18 11.95 1.26 27.41
C PHE A 18 12.29 -0.15 27.90
N ALA A 19 11.40 -1.11 27.67
CA ALA A 19 11.63 -2.50 28.12
C ALA A 19 12.71 -3.22 27.31
N HIS A 20 12.82 -2.91 26.02
CA HIS A 20 13.67 -3.65 25.08
C HIS A 20 14.89 -2.90 24.58
N THR A 21 15.14 -1.70 25.05
CA THR A 21 16.31 -0.91 24.71
C THR A 21 16.95 -0.34 25.96
N THR A 22 18.13 0.25 25.81
CA THR A 22 18.84 0.90 26.91
C THR A 22 18.54 2.39 27.01
N THR A 23 17.63 2.90 26.21
CA THR A 23 17.29 4.32 26.22
C THR A 23 16.64 4.73 27.53
N ILE A 24 16.92 5.95 27.97
CA ILE A 24 16.34 6.52 29.20
C ILE A 24 15.40 7.69 28.89
N GLY A 25 15.22 8.01 27.61
CA GLY A 25 14.34 9.09 27.19
C GLY A 25 13.84 8.89 25.79
N ILE A 26 12.64 9.38 25.54
CA ILE A 26 12.00 9.33 24.23
C ILE A 26 11.54 10.73 23.88
N ARG A 27 11.92 11.18 22.69
CA ARG A 27 11.43 12.43 22.11
C ARG A 27 10.24 12.10 21.23
N ARG A 28 9.12 12.78 21.44
CA ARG A 28 7.91 12.53 20.68
C ARG A 28 7.27 13.83 20.22
N TYR A 29 6.61 13.77 19.10
CA TYR A 29 5.86 14.90 18.55
C TYR A 29 4.77 14.40 17.61
N PRO A 30 3.64 15.10 17.52
CA PRO A 30 2.59 14.73 16.58
C PRO A 30 3.01 15.07 15.15
N VAL A 31 2.58 14.23 14.20
CA VAL A 31 2.79 14.50 12.78
C VAL A 31 1.46 14.42 12.07
N GLU A 32 1.28 15.27 11.09
CA GLU A 32 0.15 15.27 10.19
C GLU A 32 0.61 14.78 8.83
N ARG A 33 -0.31 14.19 8.08
CA ARG A 33 -0.02 13.81 6.71
C ARG A 33 -1.18 14.13 5.80
N THR A 34 -0.84 14.41 4.54
CA THR A 34 -1.81 14.59 3.48
C THR A 34 -1.89 13.30 2.67
N VAL A 35 -3.10 12.82 2.45
CA VAL A 35 -3.32 11.60 1.68
C VAL A 35 -4.20 11.95 0.48
N LEU A 36 -3.83 11.48 -0.69
CA LEU A 36 -4.64 11.64 -1.88
C LEU A 36 -5.95 10.88 -1.72
N LYS A 37 -7.01 11.43 -2.30
CA LYS A 37 -8.28 10.71 -2.36
C LYS A 37 -8.08 9.43 -3.15
N ARG A 38 -8.53 8.32 -2.61
CA ARG A 38 -8.29 7.00 -3.19
C ARG A 38 -9.51 6.10 -3.09
N ARG A 39 -9.56 5.15 -4.01
CA ARG A 39 -10.54 4.07 -4.01
C ARG A 39 -9.86 2.76 -4.36
N GLU A 40 -10.52 1.65 -4.11
CA GLU A 40 -10.04 0.34 -4.49
C GLU A 40 -10.86 -0.18 -5.66
N MET A 41 -10.21 -0.85 -6.61
CA MET A 41 -10.87 -1.55 -7.69
C MET A 41 -10.31 -2.94 -7.82
N THR A 42 -11.10 -3.85 -8.38
CA THR A 42 -10.67 -5.21 -8.71
C THR A 42 -10.65 -5.35 -10.22
N VAL A 43 -9.57 -5.89 -10.75
CA VAL A 43 -9.46 -6.19 -12.18
C VAL A 43 -9.40 -7.69 -12.39
N SER A 44 -10.01 -8.16 -13.47
CA SER A 44 -10.00 -9.56 -13.86
C SER A 44 -9.02 -9.76 -15.01
N LEU A 45 -8.13 -10.72 -14.83
CA LEU A 45 -7.15 -11.13 -15.83
C LEU A 45 -7.39 -12.59 -16.17
N PRO A 46 -6.92 -13.11 -17.32
CA PRO A 46 -7.12 -14.51 -17.67
C PRO A 46 -6.61 -15.49 -16.63
N PHE A 47 -5.64 -15.10 -15.82
CA PHE A 47 -4.99 -15.94 -14.83
C PHE A 47 -5.32 -15.55 -13.37
N GLY A 48 -6.33 -14.71 -13.15
CA GLY A 48 -6.78 -14.37 -11.80
C GLY A 48 -7.24 -12.93 -11.64
N GLU A 49 -7.71 -12.61 -10.45
CA GLU A 49 -8.13 -11.27 -10.09
C GLU A 49 -7.05 -10.56 -9.29
N ALA A 50 -7.02 -9.23 -9.39
CA ALA A 50 -6.07 -8.43 -8.65
C ALA A 50 -6.74 -7.15 -8.14
N LYS A 51 -6.30 -6.71 -6.96
CA LYS A 51 -6.75 -5.46 -6.36
C LYS A 51 -5.79 -4.34 -6.73
N VAL A 52 -6.35 -3.18 -7.02
CA VAL A 52 -5.61 -2.00 -7.44
C VAL A 52 -6.12 -0.80 -6.65
N LYS A 53 -5.19 -0.02 -6.09
CA LYS A 53 -5.53 1.26 -5.48
C LYS A 53 -5.47 2.34 -6.56
N VAL A 54 -6.52 3.15 -6.61
CA VAL A 54 -6.61 4.24 -7.57
C VAL A 54 -6.59 5.55 -6.79
N CYS A 55 -5.62 6.39 -7.07
CA CYS A 55 -5.46 7.70 -6.44
C CYS A 55 -5.76 8.81 -7.42
N GLU A 56 -6.47 9.85 -6.96
CA GLU A 56 -6.75 11.03 -7.77
C GLU A 56 -5.67 12.09 -7.53
N TYR A 57 -5.11 12.61 -8.61
CA TYR A 57 -4.12 13.68 -8.54
C TYR A 57 -4.13 14.52 -9.82
N GLY A 58 -4.24 15.83 -9.66
CA GLY A 58 -4.12 16.76 -10.78
C GLY A 58 -5.13 16.57 -11.90
N GLY A 59 -6.35 16.14 -11.59
CA GLY A 59 -7.39 15.88 -12.59
C GLY A 59 -7.23 14.55 -13.31
N GLY A 60 -6.26 13.74 -12.92
CA GLY A 60 -6.03 12.41 -13.45
C GLY A 60 -6.06 11.35 -12.37
N GLU A 61 -5.84 10.12 -12.78
CA GLU A 61 -5.81 8.98 -11.86
C GLU A 61 -4.49 8.22 -11.97
N ARG A 62 -4.03 7.69 -10.84
CA ARG A 62 -2.85 6.82 -10.78
C ARG A 62 -3.26 5.47 -10.24
N PHE A 63 -2.69 4.41 -10.79
CA PHE A 63 -3.06 3.03 -10.50
C PHE A 63 -1.90 2.30 -9.85
N TYR A 64 -2.16 1.71 -8.68
CA TYR A 64 -1.14 1.01 -7.90
C TYR A 64 -1.64 -0.40 -7.59
N PRO A 65 -1.24 -1.41 -8.37
CA PRO A 65 -1.55 -2.81 -8.06
C PRO A 65 -1.07 -3.16 -6.65
N GLU A 66 -1.90 -3.86 -5.88
CA GLU A 66 -1.52 -4.28 -4.53
C GLU A 66 -0.48 -5.39 -4.58
N TYR A 67 0.53 -5.26 -3.73
CA TYR A 67 1.66 -6.20 -3.69
C TYR A 67 1.23 -7.65 -3.54
N GLU A 68 0.31 -7.94 -2.61
CA GLU A 68 -0.14 -9.31 -2.37
C GLU A 68 -0.86 -9.91 -3.57
N SER A 69 -1.64 -9.11 -4.30
CA SER A 69 -2.30 -9.54 -5.53
C SER A 69 -1.29 -9.90 -6.61
N VAL A 70 -0.28 -9.04 -6.81
CA VAL A 70 0.79 -9.28 -7.78
C VAL A 70 1.53 -10.58 -7.43
N ARG A 71 1.89 -10.71 -6.17
CA ARG A 71 2.65 -11.86 -5.69
C ARG A 71 1.89 -13.18 -5.85
N ALA A 72 0.59 -13.17 -5.55
CA ALA A 72 -0.25 -14.37 -5.70
C ALA A 72 -0.27 -14.85 -7.14
N ILE A 73 -0.42 -13.93 -8.11
CA ILE A 73 -0.41 -14.25 -9.52
C ILE A 73 0.97 -14.76 -9.97
N CYS A 74 2.04 -14.15 -9.47
CA CYS A 74 3.39 -14.63 -9.75
C CYS A 74 3.59 -16.07 -9.31
N ARG A 75 3.09 -16.44 -8.15
CA ARG A 75 3.18 -17.82 -7.63
C ARG A 75 2.42 -18.81 -8.49
N GLU A 76 1.23 -18.44 -8.94
CA GLU A 76 0.39 -19.34 -9.75
C GLU A 76 0.88 -19.49 -11.18
N THR A 77 1.43 -18.43 -11.77
CA THR A 77 1.79 -18.42 -13.19
C THR A 77 3.28 -18.60 -13.47
N GLY A 78 4.12 -18.43 -12.45
CA GLY A 78 5.58 -18.45 -12.64
C GLY A 78 6.13 -17.20 -13.31
N ARG A 79 5.30 -16.18 -13.53
CA ARG A 79 5.73 -14.93 -14.17
C ARG A 79 6.47 -14.03 -13.20
N GLY A 80 7.29 -13.14 -13.72
CA GLY A 80 8.05 -12.18 -12.91
C GLY A 80 7.16 -11.06 -12.34
N PHE A 81 7.57 -10.50 -11.21
CA PHE A 81 6.81 -9.47 -10.50
C PHE A 81 6.55 -8.23 -11.38
N SER A 82 7.58 -7.68 -12.02
CA SER A 82 7.43 -6.49 -12.85
C SER A 82 6.50 -6.71 -14.02
N GLU A 83 6.55 -7.88 -14.63
CA GLU A 83 5.66 -8.25 -15.73
C GLU A 83 4.20 -8.27 -15.26
N VAL A 84 3.92 -8.96 -14.16
CA VAL A 84 2.57 -9.08 -13.63
C VAL A 84 2.04 -7.72 -13.15
N TYR A 85 2.88 -6.95 -12.46
CA TYR A 85 2.53 -5.59 -12.03
C TYR A 85 2.09 -4.73 -13.22
N HIS A 86 2.87 -4.76 -14.29
CA HIS A 86 2.56 -3.99 -15.50
C HIS A 86 1.25 -4.43 -16.15
N LEU A 87 1.02 -5.75 -16.25
CA LEU A 87 -0.21 -6.30 -16.82
C LEU A 87 -1.44 -5.86 -16.03
N ILE A 88 -1.38 -5.91 -14.71
CA ILE A 88 -2.46 -5.48 -13.83
C ILE A 88 -2.73 -3.98 -14.00
N LYS A 89 -1.68 -3.19 -14.01
CA LYS A 89 -1.79 -1.74 -14.17
C LYS A 89 -2.42 -1.36 -15.49
N CYS A 90 -1.99 -1.97 -16.58
CA CYS A 90 -2.55 -1.75 -17.90
C CYS A 90 -4.03 -2.12 -17.96
N GLU A 91 -4.42 -3.24 -17.37
CA GLU A 91 -5.81 -3.66 -17.34
C GLU A 91 -6.67 -2.71 -16.51
N ALA A 92 -6.16 -2.20 -15.41
CA ALA A 92 -6.85 -1.22 -14.59
C ALA A 92 -7.09 0.08 -15.35
N GLU A 93 -6.07 0.58 -16.05
CA GLU A 93 -6.16 1.78 -16.87
C GLU A 93 -7.17 1.59 -18.00
N ARG A 94 -7.12 0.46 -18.67
CA ARG A 94 -8.06 0.13 -19.77
C ARG A 94 -9.50 0.06 -19.28
N SER A 95 -9.73 -0.58 -18.15
CA SER A 95 -11.08 -0.71 -17.56
C SER A 95 -11.68 0.64 -17.20
N CYS A 96 -10.86 1.56 -16.70
CA CYS A 96 -11.33 2.92 -16.38
C CYS A 96 -11.66 3.74 -17.62
N LEU A 97 -10.95 3.53 -18.73
CA LEU A 97 -11.24 4.22 -19.99
C LEU A 97 -12.54 3.76 -20.65
N LEU A 98 -12.96 2.51 -20.39
CA LEU A 98 -14.19 1.95 -20.94
C LEU A 98 -15.45 2.34 -20.17
N ASN A 99 -15.26 2.89 -18.99
CA ASN A 99 -16.34 3.40 -18.15
C ASN A 99 -16.42 4.94 -18.27
#